data_88eff1ed02f8421224887b7938c94037
#
_entry.id   88eff1ed02f8421224887b7938c94037
#
_cell.length_a   1.000
_cell.length_b   1.000
_cell.length_c   1.000
_cell.angle_alpha   90.00
_cell.angle_beta   90.00
_cell.angle_gamma   90.00
#
_symmetry.space_group_name_H-M   'P 1'
#
loop_
_entity.id
_entity.type
_entity.pdbx_description
1 polymer ?
#
loop_
_entity_poly.entity_id
_entity_poly.type
_entity_poly.pdbx_seq_one_letter_code
_entity_poly.pdbx_strand_id
1 'polypeptide(L)'
;ITASRENEGSYETVLKYKIDDEETTEKTIKSGEIFTKEEAVREAKRCFKCRCRDCIKPCVHLQRFNIAPKSYIRNINHNERIIQGTHYANKMILSCTECGLCGVMCDYDVDMKDVVKETKISMVERKKMPQSAHDFALKDMKFSNSEKFFTYRKEPEKENIKYVFYPGCQLPASSPDYIEKIYKYLTDNINEGIGLMLGCCGAPADWSGQNELMKETAALIKNAWVELGKPTFILACSSCMSNFKKYMEEINFISLWEVMDEYELPKLNASQSLKLNIHDPCTSRNTNMQDSIRNIVAKINCEVHELKYSKEFTKCCGYGGLVYFANREQSNDFIDDRIMESNEDLLVYCTMCKDLFTSRGKRTFHMLDLLFSDDLEKSALQKMPTLSERQHNRMHVRNNLLKNIWGEEVMYEDEKYNIKINDNATAKMEEMYIVLSDVKKSVENSIENKERFFNPSDNSYLTRLRIENVTYWVQYEVNEEGITVTNVYSHRMEVVEANNEDIR
;
A
#
# COMPACT_ATOMS: atom_id res chain seq x y z
N ILE A 1 -6.57 15.77 -35.06
CA ILE A 1 -7.52 16.41 -34.13
C ILE A 1 -7.80 15.39 -33.06
N THR A 2 -7.31 15.61 -31.88
CA THR A 2 -7.57 14.72 -30.75
C THR A 2 -8.81 15.19 -30.03
N ALA A 3 -9.90 14.44 -30.13
CA ALA A 3 -11.03 14.64 -29.24
C ALA A 3 -10.53 14.39 -27.80
N SER A 4 -10.93 15.26 -26.87
CA SER A 4 -10.60 15.09 -25.48
C SER A 4 -11.76 14.46 -24.75
N ARG A 5 -11.51 13.45 -23.96
CA ARG A 5 -12.45 13.04 -22.93
C ARG A 5 -12.43 14.12 -21.85
N GLU A 6 -13.50 14.88 -21.78
CA GLU A 6 -13.73 15.81 -20.69
C GLU A 6 -14.79 15.21 -19.80
N ASN A 7 -14.43 14.97 -18.57
CA ASN A 7 -15.39 14.56 -17.56
C ASN A 7 -15.83 15.81 -16.80
N GLU A 8 -17.02 16.29 -17.06
CA GLU A 8 -17.61 17.47 -16.42
C GLU A 8 -18.32 17.14 -15.10
N GLY A 9 -17.91 16.08 -14.40
CA GLY A 9 -18.47 15.67 -13.11
C GLY A 9 -19.49 14.53 -13.20
N SER A 10 -19.82 14.04 -14.40
CA SER A 10 -20.63 12.85 -14.56
C SER A 10 -20.04 11.87 -15.58
N TYR A 11 -20.23 10.56 -15.38
CA TYR A 11 -19.77 9.53 -16.31
C TYR A 11 -20.45 9.57 -17.66
N GLU A 12 -21.68 10.05 -17.69
CA GLU A 12 -22.51 10.10 -18.88
C GLU A 12 -21.97 11.10 -19.91
N THR A 13 -21.13 12.04 -19.47
CA THR A 13 -20.54 13.08 -20.34
C THR A 13 -19.13 12.76 -20.81
N VAL A 14 -18.60 11.58 -20.53
CA VAL A 14 -17.27 11.19 -21.02
C VAL A 14 -17.34 10.94 -22.53
N LEU A 15 -16.77 11.85 -23.30
CA LEU A 15 -16.69 11.70 -24.74
C LEU A 15 -15.60 10.69 -25.10
N LYS A 16 -15.98 9.62 -25.79
CA LYS A 16 -15.08 8.62 -26.33
C LYS A 16 -14.60 9.02 -27.72
N TYR A 17 -13.29 8.95 -27.92
CA TYR A 17 -12.70 9.13 -29.25
C TYR A 17 -12.96 7.87 -30.07
N LYS A 18 -13.64 8.01 -31.24
CA LYS A 18 -13.74 6.93 -32.22
C LYS A 18 -12.56 7.04 -33.17
N ILE A 19 -11.82 5.97 -33.33
CA ILE A 19 -10.82 5.85 -34.39
C ILE A 19 -11.60 5.43 -35.63
N ASP A 20 -11.58 6.28 -36.65
CA ASP A 20 -12.23 5.98 -37.89
C ASP A 20 -11.68 4.70 -38.50
N ASP A 21 -12.57 3.75 -38.82
CA ASP A 21 -12.45 2.62 -39.74
C ASP A 21 -11.31 1.59 -39.55
N GLU A 22 -10.66 1.48 -38.40
CA GLU A 22 -9.88 0.26 -38.08
C GLU A 22 -10.79 -0.74 -37.36
N GLU A 23 -11.10 -1.88 -37.97
CA GLU A 23 -11.81 -2.99 -37.31
C GLU A 23 -11.09 -3.37 -36.03
N THR A 24 -11.75 -3.14 -34.89
CA THR A 24 -11.26 -3.62 -33.62
C THR A 24 -11.42 -5.14 -33.53
N THR A 25 -10.33 -5.86 -33.56
CA THR A 25 -10.37 -7.30 -33.34
C THR A 25 -10.49 -7.60 -31.86
N GLU A 26 -11.22 -8.65 -31.50
CA GLU A 26 -11.38 -9.09 -30.13
C GLU A 26 -10.03 -9.39 -29.47
N LYS A 27 -9.95 -9.15 -28.16
CA LYS A 27 -8.77 -9.46 -27.35
C LYS A 27 -8.46 -10.96 -27.43
N THR A 28 -7.20 -11.30 -27.68
CA THR A 28 -6.78 -12.71 -27.69
C THR A 28 -6.83 -13.28 -26.29
N ILE A 29 -7.61 -14.34 -26.10
CA ILE A 29 -7.68 -15.07 -24.83
C ILE A 29 -6.47 -16.00 -24.75
N LYS A 30 -5.73 -15.97 -23.63
CA LYS A 30 -4.62 -16.89 -23.35
C LYS A 30 -5.18 -18.30 -23.13
N SER A 31 -4.56 -19.29 -23.73
CA SER A 31 -4.83 -20.71 -23.44
C SER A 31 -4.11 -21.25 -22.21
N GLY A 32 -3.16 -20.49 -21.65
CA GLY A 32 -2.36 -20.80 -20.49
C GLY A 32 -1.91 -19.56 -19.73
N GLU A 33 -0.93 -19.69 -18.85
CA GLU A 33 -0.39 -18.56 -18.07
C GLU A 33 0.25 -17.48 -18.96
N ILE A 34 0.89 -17.89 -20.06
CA ILE A 34 1.51 -17.00 -21.05
C ILE A 34 0.93 -17.25 -22.43
N PHE A 35 1.02 -16.25 -23.31
CA PHE A 35 0.65 -16.43 -24.72
C PHE A 35 1.54 -17.45 -25.40
N THR A 36 0.94 -18.35 -26.20
CA THR A 36 1.66 -19.10 -27.23
C THR A 36 2.19 -18.12 -28.28
N LYS A 37 3.11 -18.59 -29.13
CA LYS A 37 3.63 -17.77 -30.23
C LYS A 37 2.53 -17.26 -31.16
N GLU A 38 1.57 -18.12 -31.49
CA GLU A 38 0.45 -17.84 -32.37
C GLU A 38 -0.51 -16.83 -31.74
N GLU A 39 -0.79 -16.98 -30.43
CA GLU A 39 -1.63 -16.04 -29.67
C GLU A 39 -0.95 -14.66 -29.57
N ALA A 40 0.35 -14.64 -29.28
CA ALA A 40 1.12 -13.40 -29.21
C ALA A 40 1.15 -12.67 -30.57
N VAL A 41 1.23 -13.40 -31.69
CA VAL A 41 1.16 -12.82 -33.04
C VAL A 41 -0.23 -12.26 -33.32
N ARG A 42 -1.32 -12.95 -32.92
CA ARG A 42 -2.68 -12.43 -33.07
C ARG A 42 -2.88 -11.17 -32.26
N GLU A 43 -2.46 -11.17 -30.99
CA GLU A 43 -2.57 -10.00 -30.15
C GLU A 43 -1.75 -8.82 -30.65
N ALA A 44 -0.55 -9.06 -31.16
CA ALA A 44 0.29 -8.02 -31.76
C ALA A 44 -0.35 -7.38 -33.01
N LYS A 45 -1.14 -8.14 -33.78
CA LYS A 45 -1.88 -7.63 -34.95
C LYS A 45 -3.03 -6.69 -34.60
N ARG A 46 -3.53 -6.73 -33.36
CA ARG A 46 -4.53 -5.77 -32.86
C ARG A 46 -4.00 -4.35 -32.66
N CYS A 47 -2.71 -4.11 -32.85
CA CYS A 47 -2.11 -2.80 -32.62
C CYS A 47 -2.67 -1.71 -33.53
N PHE A 48 -3.37 -0.74 -32.97
CA PHE A 48 -4.02 0.38 -33.68
C PHE A 48 -3.23 1.71 -33.59
N LYS A 49 -1.95 1.67 -33.30
CA LYS A 49 -1.00 2.80 -33.28
C LYS A 49 -1.22 3.86 -32.18
N CYS A 50 -2.19 3.71 -31.28
CA CYS A 50 -2.44 4.58 -30.11
C CYS A 50 -2.39 6.09 -30.43
N ARG A 51 -3.20 6.56 -31.39
CA ARG A 51 -3.23 7.98 -31.78
C ARG A 51 -4.04 8.86 -30.83
N CYS A 52 -5.04 8.28 -30.15
CA CYS A 52 -5.77 8.98 -29.09
C CYS A 52 -4.86 9.16 -27.86
N ARG A 53 -5.17 10.12 -27.00
CA ARG A 53 -4.43 10.41 -25.77
C ARG A 53 -5.30 10.35 -24.53
N ASP A 54 -6.42 9.66 -24.60
CA ASP A 54 -7.43 9.67 -23.55
C ASP A 54 -6.91 9.02 -22.25
N CYS A 55 -6.13 7.95 -22.35
CA CYS A 55 -5.46 7.35 -21.19
C CYS A 55 -4.35 8.22 -20.57
N ILE A 56 -3.79 9.16 -21.33
CA ILE A 56 -2.70 10.04 -20.86
C ILE A 56 -3.26 11.19 -20.03
N LYS A 57 -4.38 11.79 -20.46
CA LYS A 57 -4.94 12.99 -19.84
C LYS A 57 -5.22 12.89 -18.34
N PRO A 58 -5.85 11.83 -17.83
CA PRO A 58 -6.10 11.68 -16.40
C PRO A 58 -4.95 11.06 -15.64
N CYS A 59 -3.90 10.57 -16.31
CA CYS A 59 -2.82 9.83 -15.70
C CYS A 59 -1.57 10.68 -15.51
N VAL A 60 -1.29 11.13 -14.29
CA VAL A 60 -0.09 11.90 -13.93
C VAL A 60 1.21 11.22 -14.40
N HIS A 61 1.30 9.90 -14.29
CA HIS A 61 2.45 9.13 -14.73
C HIS A 61 2.71 9.22 -16.24
N LEU A 62 1.66 8.97 -17.05
CA LEU A 62 1.81 9.05 -18.50
C LEU A 62 2.03 10.50 -19.00
N GLN A 63 1.49 11.49 -18.29
CA GLN A 63 1.76 12.90 -18.56
C GLN A 63 3.22 13.26 -18.26
N ARG A 64 3.74 12.87 -17.09
CA ARG A 64 5.12 13.19 -16.69
C ARG A 64 6.15 12.67 -17.69
N PHE A 65 5.98 11.44 -18.15
CA PHE A 65 6.88 10.87 -19.16
C PHE A 65 6.49 11.24 -20.59
N ASN A 66 5.37 11.95 -20.78
CA ASN A 66 4.82 12.38 -22.08
C ASN A 66 4.86 11.27 -23.15
N ILE A 67 4.44 10.09 -22.79
CA ILE A 67 4.62 8.88 -23.60
C ILE A 67 3.30 8.14 -23.82
N ALA A 68 3.01 7.81 -25.07
CA ALA A 68 1.88 6.96 -25.40
C ALA A 68 2.17 5.47 -25.12
N PRO A 69 1.15 4.63 -24.84
CA PRO A 69 1.32 3.22 -24.50
C PRO A 69 2.22 2.45 -25.47
N LYS A 70 2.08 2.63 -26.77
CA LYS A 70 2.94 2.01 -27.79
C LYS A 70 4.43 2.31 -27.58
N SER A 71 4.77 3.58 -27.34
CA SER A 71 6.14 4.01 -27.12
C SER A 71 6.66 3.55 -25.76
N TYR A 72 5.78 3.50 -24.77
CA TYR A 72 6.08 2.98 -23.44
C TYR A 72 6.50 1.50 -23.50
N ILE A 73 5.69 0.66 -24.16
CA ILE A 73 5.98 -0.77 -24.36
C ILE A 73 7.30 -0.96 -25.12
N ARG A 74 7.55 -0.14 -26.14
CA ARG A 74 8.82 -0.17 -26.88
C ARG A 74 10.01 0.19 -26.01
N ASN A 75 9.88 1.18 -25.13
CA ASN A 75 10.94 1.55 -24.19
C ASN A 75 11.22 0.44 -23.17
N ILE A 76 10.15 -0.22 -22.65
CA ILE A 76 10.30 -1.41 -21.81
C ILE A 76 11.09 -2.50 -22.52
N ASN A 77 10.68 -2.88 -23.74
CA ASN A 77 11.35 -3.94 -24.49
C ASN A 77 12.82 -3.60 -24.75
N HIS A 78 13.12 -2.34 -25.07
CA HIS A 78 14.47 -1.88 -25.27
C HIS A 78 15.30 -1.96 -23.99
N ASN A 79 14.74 -1.50 -22.87
CA ASN A 79 15.35 -1.52 -21.54
C ASN A 79 15.66 -2.94 -21.06
N GLU A 80 14.71 -3.87 -21.26
CA GLU A 80 14.81 -5.23 -20.72
C GLU A 80 15.64 -6.18 -21.56
N ARG A 81 15.67 -6.00 -22.91
CA ARG A 81 16.23 -6.97 -23.82
C ARG A 81 17.48 -6.51 -24.57
N ILE A 82 17.68 -5.21 -24.74
CA ILE A 82 18.72 -4.67 -25.59
C ILE A 82 19.81 -3.98 -24.78
N ILE A 83 19.45 -3.20 -23.77
CA ILE A 83 20.40 -2.43 -22.96
C ILE A 83 21.24 -3.37 -22.07
N GLN A 84 22.56 -3.21 -22.14
CA GLN A 84 23.54 -3.94 -21.29
C GLN A 84 24.05 -3.08 -20.13
N GLY A 85 23.91 -1.77 -20.20
CA GLY A 85 24.39 -0.80 -19.21
C GLY A 85 23.28 -0.25 -18.31
N THR A 86 23.21 1.09 -18.22
CA THR A 86 22.24 1.77 -17.36
C THR A 86 20.81 1.67 -17.90
N HIS A 87 19.93 1.07 -17.15
CA HIS A 87 18.52 0.86 -17.48
C HIS A 87 17.68 2.12 -17.13
N TYR A 88 17.75 3.15 -17.97
CA TYR A 88 17.07 4.45 -17.72
C TYR A 88 15.54 4.35 -17.63
N ALA A 89 14.92 3.36 -18.28
CA ALA A 89 13.48 3.18 -18.22
C ALA A 89 13.00 2.57 -16.88
N ASN A 90 13.90 2.10 -16.00
CA ASN A 90 13.52 1.57 -14.69
C ASN A 90 12.71 2.61 -13.88
N LYS A 91 13.15 3.87 -13.86
CA LYS A 91 12.42 4.95 -13.15
C LYS A 91 10.98 5.07 -13.69
N MET A 92 10.80 5.02 -15.00
CA MET A 92 9.48 5.06 -15.65
C MET A 92 8.63 3.84 -15.27
N ILE A 93 9.18 2.63 -15.35
CA ILE A 93 8.48 1.37 -15.00
C ILE A 93 8.03 1.39 -13.54
N LEU A 94 8.94 1.77 -12.63
CA LEU A 94 8.71 1.75 -11.18
C LEU A 94 7.87 2.94 -10.67
N SER A 95 7.51 3.88 -11.53
CA SER A 95 6.68 5.03 -11.20
C SER A 95 5.20 4.86 -11.55
N CYS A 96 4.79 3.72 -12.09
CA CYS A 96 3.38 3.40 -12.33
C CYS A 96 2.73 2.87 -11.06
N THR A 97 1.59 3.49 -10.67
CA THR A 97 0.81 3.08 -9.48
C THR A 97 -0.02 1.81 -9.67
N GLU A 98 -0.03 1.25 -10.87
CA GLU A 98 -0.84 0.07 -11.23
C GLU A 98 -2.35 0.24 -10.92
N CYS A 99 -2.85 1.48 -11.00
CA CYS A 99 -4.23 1.78 -10.66
C CYS A 99 -5.27 1.35 -11.72
N GLY A 100 -4.86 1.03 -12.95
CA GLY A 100 -5.73 0.57 -14.03
C GLY A 100 -6.62 1.64 -14.67
N LEU A 101 -6.49 2.93 -14.31
CA LEU A 101 -7.31 3.99 -14.92
C LEU A 101 -7.10 4.09 -16.45
N CYS A 102 -5.88 3.87 -16.93
CA CYS A 102 -5.56 3.87 -18.35
C CYS A 102 -6.33 2.80 -19.13
N GLY A 103 -6.57 1.63 -18.55
CA GLY A 103 -7.41 0.57 -19.13
C GLY A 103 -8.87 0.98 -19.20
N VAL A 104 -9.42 1.55 -18.11
CA VAL A 104 -10.81 2.06 -18.08
C VAL A 104 -11.04 3.16 -19.12
N MET A 105 -10.03 4.01 -19.34
CA MET A 105 -10.10 5.09 -20.34
C MET A 105 -9.89 4.61 -21.77
N CYS A 106 -9.48 3.36 -21.99
CA CYS A 106 -9.15 2.84 -23.31
C CYS A 106 -10.28 1.99 -23.89
N ASP A 107 -10.85 2.40 -25.03
CA ASP A 107 -11.88 1.62 -25.73
C ASP A 107 -11.36 0.30 -26.34
N TYR A 108 -10.04 0.09 -26.33
CA TYR A 108 -9.35 -1.06 -26.93
C TYR A 108 -8.69 -1.98 -25.90
N ASP A 109 -9.07 -1.87 -24.62
CA ASP A 109 -8.55 -2.70 -23.51
C ASP A 109 -7.01 -2.68 -23.36
N VAL A 110 -6.36 -1.57 -23.69
CA VAL A 110 -4.93 -1.43 -23.43
C VAL A 110 -4.73 -0.94 -22.00
N ASP A 111 -4.47 -1.86 -21.08
CA ASP A 111 -4.17 -1.54 -19.69
C ASP A 111 -2.65 -1.57 -19.46
N MET A 112 -2.08 -0.39 -19.20
CA MET A 112 -0.65 -0.26 -18.87
C MET A 112 -0.29 -0.84 -17.50
N LYS A 113 -1.28 -1.04 -16.62
CA LYS A 113 -1.11 -1.74 -15.34
C LYS A 113 -0.58 -3.15 -15.58
N ASP A 114 -1.23 -3.91 -16.49
CA ASP A 114 -0.84 -5.29 -16.79
C ASP A 114 0.57 -5.33 -17.43
N VAL A 115 0.86 -4.40 -18.36
CA VAL A 115 2.17 -4.29 -18.99
C VAL A 115 3.28 -4.03 -17.97
N VAL A 116 3.04 -3.11 -17.04
CA VAL A 116 4.03 -2.77 -16.00
C VAL A 116 4.19 -3.93 -15.02
N LYS A 117 3.09 -4.59 -14.66
CA LYS A 117 3.08 -5.75 -13.78
C LYS A 117 3.95 -6.89 -14.33
N GLU A 118 3.67 -7.31 -15.55
CA GLU A 118 4.45 -8.37 -16.24
C GLU A 118 5.93 -7.97 -16.38
N THR A 119 6.19 -6.67 -16.60
CA THR A 119 7.57 -6.17 -16.65
C THR A 119 8.28 -6.31 -15.31
N LYS A 120 7.63 -5.93 -14.20
CA LYS A 120 8.22 -6.07 -12.86
C LYS A 120 8.49 -7.54 -12.51
N ILE A 121 7.57 -8.45 -12.84
CA ILE A 121 7.78 -9.90 -12.69
C ILE A 121 9.03 -10.35 -13.46
N SER A 122 9.12 -10.01 -14.75
CA SER A 122 10.29 -10.31 -15.58
C SER A 122 11.59 -9.72 -15.01
N MET A 123 11.56 -8.49 -14.47
CA MET A 123 12.72 -7.86 -13.83
C MET A 123 13.18 -8.64 -12.59
N VAL A 124 12.24 -9.15 -11.79
CA VAL A 124 12.55 -9.99 -10.61
C VAL A 124 13.16 -11.32 -11.04
N GLU A 125 12.53 -12.05 -11.96
CA GLU A 125 12.99 -13.35 -12.45
C GLU A 125 14.40 -13.27 -13.07
N ARG A 126 14.68 -12.17 -13.76
CA ARG A 126 16.00 -11.92 -14.38
C ARG A 126 17.01 -11.26 -13.45
N LYS A 127 16.69 -11.04 -12.18
CA LYS A 127 17.53 -10.35 -11.20
C LYS A 127 17.96 -8.93 -11.64
N LYS A 128 17.06 -8.25 -12.37
CA LYS A 128 17.26 -6.88 -12.87
C LYS A 128 16.48 -5.83 -12.05
N MET A 129 15.63 -6.26 -11.13
CA MET A 129 14.88 -5.36 -10.25
C MET A 129 15.84 -4.62 -9.31
N PRO A 130 15.84 -3.27 -9.29
CA PRO A 130 16.61 -2.52 -8.32
C PRO A 130 16.13 -2.83 -6.90
N GLN A 131 17.00 -3.35 -6.06
CA GLN A 131 16.66 -3.75 -4.69
C GLN A 131 16.09 -2.58 -3.89
N SER A 132 16.69 -1.40 -4.01
CA SER A 132 16.29 -0.20 -3.27
C SER A 132 14.88 0.31 -3.58
N ALA A 133 14.26 -0.13 -4.67
CA ALA A 133 12.95 0.35 -5.07
C ALA A 133 11.82 -0.16 -4.15
N HIS A 134 11.93 -1.40 -3.66
CA HIS A 134 10.83 -2.07 -2.98
C HIS A 134 11.23 -2.74 -1.66
N ASP A 135 12.52 -2.76 -1.30
CA ASP A 135 13.03 -3.52 -0.14
C ASP A 135 12.36 -3.12 1.17
N PHE A 136 12.16 -1.82 1.40
CA PHE A 136 11.48 -1.37 2.62
C PHE A 136 10.03 -1.89 2.68
N ALA A 137 9.27 -1.74 1.58
CA ALA A 137 7.88 -2.19 1.55
C ALA A 137 7.74 -3.71 1.77
N LEU A 138 8.69 -4.47 1.22
CA LEU A 138 8.75 -5.93 1.41
C LEU A 138 9.14 -6.28 2.86
N LYS A 139 10.08 -5.54 3.45
CA LYS A 139 10.46 -5.70 4.86
C LYS A 139 9.30 -5.38 5.81
N ASP A 140 8.56 -4.30 5.57
CA ASP A 140 7.39 -3.92 6.36
C ASP A 140 6.24 -4.95 6.21
N MET A 141 6.10 -5.54 5.02
CA MET A 141 5.19 -6.67 4.79
C MET A 141 5.59 -7.91 5.60
N LYS A 142 6.88 -8.29 5.58
CA LYS A 142 7.40 -9.39 6.37
C LYS A 142 7.19 -9.17 7.88
N PHE A 143 7.45 -7.93 8.37
CA PHE A 143 7.13 -7.54 9.74
C PHE A 143 5.65 -7.76 10.05
N SER A 144 4.76 -7.35 9.15
CA SER A 144 3.31 -7.49 9.33
C SER A 144 2.83 -8.96 9.29
N ASN A 145 3.63 -9.86 8.78
CA ASN A 145 3.35 -11.31 8.74
C ASN A 145 4.25 -12.12 9.69
N SER A 146 4.99 -11.44 10.58
CA SER A 146 5.76 -12.05 11.65
C SER A 146 4.94 -12.18 12.95
N GLU A 147 5.45 -12.93 13.91
CA GLU A 147 4.89 -13.08 15.26
C GLU A 147 4.63 -11.75 15.99
N LYS A 148 5.27 -10.66 15.56
CA LYS A 148 5.08 -9.32 16.13
C LYS A 148 3.72 -8.72 15.83
N PHE A 149 3.08 -9.14 14.72
CA PHE A 149 1.75 -8.63 14.35
C PHE A 149 0.81 -9.72 13.86
N PHE A 150 1.28 -10.70 13.07
CA PHE A 150 0.43 -11.78 12.57
C PHE A 150 -0.16 -12.58 13.73
N THR A 151 -1.48 -12.64 13.78
CA THR A 151 -2.21 -13.46 14.76
C THR A 151 -3.63 -13.71 14.28
N TYR A 152 -4.23 -14.77 14.75
CA TYR A 152 -5.63 -15.09 14.50
C TYR A 152 -6.24 -15.79 15.70
N ARG A 153 -7.50 -15.50 15.99
CA ARG A 153 -8.25 -16.05 17.12
C ARG A 153 -9.73 -16.19 16.74
N LYS A 154 -10.38 -17.20 17.25
CA LYS A 154 -11.85 -17.26 17.26
C LYS A 154 -12.38 -16.29 18.33
N GLU A 155 -13.62 -15.87 18.18
CA GLU A 155 -14.32 -15.14 19.24
C GLU A 155 -14.31 -15.96 20.54
N PRO A 156 -14.06 -15.34 21.71
CA PRO A 156 -14.10 -16.04 22.99
C PRO A 156 -15.43 -16.79 23.17
N GLU A 157 -15.37 -17.99 23.76
CA GLU A 157 -16.52 -18.84 24.07
C GLU A 157 -17.28 -19.39 22.84
N LYS A 158 -16.82 -19.14 21.59
CA LYS A 158 -17.40 -19.68 20.36
C LYS A 158 -16.54 -20.82 19.81
N GLU A 159 -17.11 -22.02 19.71
CA GLU A 159 -16.44 -23.15 19.07
C GLU A 159 -16.33 -22.94 17.56
N ASN A 160 -17.37 -22.41 16.95
CA ASN A 160 -17.46 -22.12 15.54
C ASN A 160 -17.69 -20.64 15.28
N ILE A 161 -17.07 -20.12 14.24
CA ILE A 161 -17.22 -18.74 13.77
C ILE A 161 -17.65 -18.77 12.30
N LYS A 162 -18.57 -17.91 11.91
CA LYS A 162 -19.00 -17.74 10.52
C LYS A 162 -18.14 -16.73 9.79
N TYR A 163 -17.65 -15.73 10.51
CA TYR A 163 -16.86 -14.66 9.94
C TYR A 163 -15.51 -14.49 10.65
N VAL A 164 -14.56 -13.88 9.96
CA VAL A 164 -13.30 -13.40 10.55
C VAL A 164 -13.04 -11.96 10.09
N PHE A 165 -12.86 -11.06 11.04
CA PHE A 165 -12.49 -9.67 10.73
C PHE A 165 -11.01 -9.58 10.39
N TYR A 166 -10.70 -9.01 9.21
CA TYR A 166 -9.37 -8.78 8.70
C TYR A 166 -9.20 -7.30 8.34
N PRO A 167 -8.68 -6.46 9.25
CA PRO A 167 -8.50 -5.03 9.01
C PRO A 167 -7.40 -4.73 7.99
N GLY A 168 -6.57 -5.72 7.62
CA GLY A 168 -5.33 -5.54 6.88
C GLY A 168 -4.21 -4.99 7.76
N CYS A 169 -3.11 -4.54 7.13
CA CYS A 169 -1.92 -4.09 7.85
C CYS A 169 -1.83 -2.56 8.01
N GLN A 170 -2.51 -1.76 7.18
CA GLN A 170 -2.37 -0.30 7.20
C GLN A 170 -3.34 0.38 8.16
N LEU A 171 -4.57 -0.14 8.32
CA LEU A 171 -5.53 0.44 9.25
C LEU A 171 -5.05 0.35 10.71
N PRO A 172 -4.55 -0.79 11.23
CA PRO A 172 -3.92 -0.87 12.54
C PRO A 172 -2.69 0.03 12.70
N ALA A 173 -1.95 0.26 11.61
CA ALA A 173 -0.76 1.10 11.61
C ALA A 173 -1.07 2.59 11.76
N SER A 174 -2.17 3.07 11.17
CA SER A 174 -2.50 4.49 11.12
C SER A 174 -3.58 4.91 12.11
N SER A 175 -4.52 4.01 12.41
CA SER A 175 -5.67 4.27 13.28
C SER A 175 -5.89 3.09 14.23
N PRO A 176 -4.93 2.84 15.14
CA PRO A 176 -4.93 1.65 16.02
C PRO A 176 -6.20 1.56 16.87
N ASP A 177 -6.71 2.69 17.36
CA ASP A 177 -7.85 2.76 18.28
C ASP A 177 -9.17 2.28 17.65
N TYR A 178 -9.26 2.26 16.32
CA TYR A 178 -10.49 1.82 15.64
C TYR A 178 -10.64 0.31 15.58
N ILE A 179 -9.55 -0.47 15.69
CA ILE A 179 -9.61 -1.91 15.49
C ILE A 179 -10.48 -2.60 16.53
N GLU A 180 -10.30 -2.27 17.80
CA GLU A 180 -11.12 -2.79 18.89
C GLU A 180 -12.57 -2.30 18.81
N LYS A 181 -12.78 -1.02 18.46
CA LYS A 181 -14.13 -0.44 18.27
C LYS A 181 -14.89 -1.14 17.14
N ILE A 182 -14.23 -1.42 16.01
CA ILE A 182 -14.82 -2.14 14.88
C ILE A 182 -15.12 -3.59 15.26
N TYR A 183 -14.16 -4.29 15.90
CA TYR A 183 -14.37 -5.67 16.30
C TYR A 183 -15.55 -5.81 17.24
N LYS A 184 -15.65 -4.93 18.24
CA LYS A 184 -16.79 -4.87 19.14
C LYS A 184 -18.09 -4.58 18.39
N TYR A 185 -18.10 -3.59 17.49
CA TYR A 185 -19.27 -3.30 16.66
C TYR A 185 -19.75 -4.55 15.90
N LEU A 186 -18.83 -5.30 15.31
CA LEU A 186 -19.16 -6.50 14.58
C LEU A 186 -19.73 -7.61 15.49
N THR A 187 -19.12 -7.84 16.64
CA THR A 187 -19.60 -8.87 17.60
C THR A 187 -20.93 -8.49 18.25
N ASP A 188 -21.21 -7.20 18.44
CA ASP A 188 -22.49 -6.70 18.98
C ASP A 188 -23.65 -6.88 17.97
N ASN A 189 -23.37 -6.87 16.66
CA ASN A 189 -24.39 -6.92 15.61
C ASN A 189 -24.53 -8.31 14.94
N ILE A 190 -23.51 -9.15 14.98
CA ILE A 190 -23.48 -10.46 14.29
C ILE A 190 -23.35 -11.59 15.32
N ASN A 191 -24.41 -12.38 15.45
CA ASN A 191 -24.49 -13.44 16.47
C ASN A 191 -23.77 -14.75 16.08
N GLU A 192 -23.46 -14.95 14.79
CA GLU A 192 -22.93 -16.22 14.27
C GLU A 192 -21.45 -16.47 14.59
N GLY A 193 -20.85 -15.59 15.36
CA GLY A 193 -19.44 -15.68 15.78
C GLY A 193 -18.47 -15.05 14.79
N ILE A 194 -17.58 -14.22 15.34
CA ILE A 194 -16.59 -13.46 14.59
C ILE A 194 -15.20 -13.66 15.18
N GLY A 195 -14.30 -14.26 14.40
CA GLY A 195 -12.88 -14.29 14.73
C GLY A 195 -12.17 -13.01 14.32
N LEU A 196 -10.92 -12.91 14.69
CA LEU A 196 -9.99 -11.85 14.28
C LEU A 196 -8.79 -12.47 13.59
N MET A 197 -8.32 -11.85 12.51
CA MET A 197 -7.01 -12.13 11.92
C MET A 197 -6.29 -10.84 11.59
N LEU A 198 -5.09 -10.67 12.12
CA LEU A 198 -4.18 -9.56 11.81
C LEU A 198 -3.07 -10.05 10.88
N GLY A 199 -2.67 -9.23 9.91
CA GLY A 199 -1.62 -9.56 8.97
C GLY A 199 -1.66 -8.70 7.71
N CYS A 200 -0.72 -8.95 6.79
CA CYS A 200 -0.66 -8.32 5.49
C CYS A 200 -1.10 -9.29 4.39
N CYS A 201 -1.97 -8.85 3.49
CA CYS A 201 -2.49 -9.66 2.36
C CYS A 201 -1.48 -9.92 1.24
N GLY A 202 -0.25 -9.39 1.34
CA GLY A 202 0.78 -9.57 0.31
C GLY A 202 0.77 -8.54 -0.83
N ALA A 203 -0.04 -7.47 -0.76
CA ALA A 203 -0.06 -6.46 -1.81
C ALA A 203 1.33 -5.88 -2.16
N PRO A 204 2.28 -5.64 -1.23
CA PRO A 204 3.63 -5.24 -1.58
C PRO A 204 4.39 -6.26 -2.42
N ALA A 205 4.23 -7.57 -2.17
CA ALA A 205 4.84 -8.62 -2.97
C ALA A 205 4.21 -8.66 -4.38
N ASP A 206 2.89 -8.55 -4.45
CA ASP A 206 2.20 -8.44 -5.73
C ASP A 206 2.72 -7.23 -6.52
N TRP A 207 2.67 -6.01 -6.00
CA TRP A 207 3.08 -4.79 -6.68
C TRP A 207 4.58 -4.73 -7.05
N SER A 208 5.43 -5.47 -6.37
CA SER A 208 6.86 -5.56 -6.71
C SER A 208 7.20 -6.66 -7.70
N GLY A 209 6.24 -7.49 -8.10
CA GLY A 209 6.46 -8.63 -8.99
C GLY A 209 7.07 -9.86 -8.31
N GLN A 210 7.03 -9.93 -6.98
CA GLN A 210 7.59 -11.03 -6.17
C GLN A 210 6.56 -12.18 -6.03
N ASN A 211 6.35 -12.92 -7.12
CA ASN A 211 5.31 -13.95 -7.18
C ASN A 211 5.48 -15.05 -6.12
N GLU A 212 6.71 -15.52 -5.87
CA GLU A 212 6.94 -16.56 -4.87
C GLU A 212 6.61 -16.07 -3.46
N LEU A 213 7.04 -14.86 -3.10
CA LEU A 213 6.71 -14.25 -1.81
C LEU A 213 5.19 -14.01 -1.66
N MET A 214 4.49 -13.72 -2.77
CA MET A 214 3.03 -13.63 -2.76
C MET A 214 2.38 -14.99 -2.50
N LYS A 215 2.88 -16.07 -3.12
CA LYS A 215 2.40 -17.44 -2.87
C LYS A 215 2.61 -17.87 -1.41
N GLU A 216 3.80 -17.59 -0.85
CA GLU A 216 4.11 -17.84 0.56
C GLU A 216 3.13 -17.10 1.49
N THR A 217 2.86 -15.84 1.19
CA THR A 217 1.90 -15.03 1.97
C THR A 217 0.49 -15.57 1.86
N ALA A 218 0.05 -15.96 0.67
CA ALA A 218 -1.26 -16.59 0.48
C ALA A 218 -1.39 -17.90 1.25
N ALA A 219 -0.34 -18.73 1.23
CA ALA A 219 -0.30 -19.98 1.99
C ALA A 219 -0.40 -19.75 3.51
N LEU A 220 0.30 -18.73 4.05
CA LEU A 220 0.20 -18.36 5.45
C LEU A 220 -1.24 -18.02 5.87
N ILE A 221 -1.93 -17.18 5.08
CA ILE A 221 -3.32 -16.80 5.34
C ILE A 221 -4.26 -18.00 5.19
N LYS A 222 -4.09 -18.83 4.16
CA LYS A 222 -4.90 -20.03 3.93
C LYS A 222 -4.78 -21.06 5.05
N ASN A 223 -3.58 -21.27 5.59
CA ASN A 223 -3.37 -22.16 6.73
C ASN A 223 -4.14 -21.67 7.96
N ALA A 224 -4.00 -20.39 8.30
CA ALA A 224 -4.74 -19.79 9.41
C ALA A 224 -6.27 -19.84 9.19
N TRP A 225 -6.73 -19.62 7.96
CA TRP A 225 -8.15 -19.76 7.59
C TRP A 225 -8.68 -21.19 7.82
N VAL A 226 -7.90 -22.21 7.46
CA VAL A 226 -8.28 -23.60 7.70
C VAL A 226 -8.38 -23.89 9.21
N GLU A 227 -7.42 -23.42 10.01
CA GLU A 227 -7.42 -23.59 11.48
C GLU A 227 -8.60 -22.87 12.15
N LEU A 228 -9.02 -21.73 11.59
CA LEU A 228 -10.22 -21.02 12.06
C LEU A 228 -11.54 -21.71 11.69
N GLY A 229 -11.51 -22.75 10.84
CA GLY A 229 -12.71 -23.48 10.40
C GLY A 229 -13.32 -22.95 9.11
N LYS A 230 -12.54 -22.26 8.29
CA LYS A 230 -12.91 -21.71 6.97
C LYS A 230 -14.02 -20.65 7.01
N PRO A 231 -13.94 -19.64 7.87
CA PRO A 231 -14.93 -18.56 7.93
C PRO A 231 -14.88 -17.66 6.69
N THR A 232 -15.94 -16.89 6.47
CA THR A 232 -15.95 -15.80 5.50
C THR A 232 -15.18 -14.58 6.05
N PHE A 233 -14.31 -13.98 5.25
CA PHE A 233 -13.57 -12.80 5.68
C PHE A 233 -14.41 -11.51 5.58
N ILE A 234 -14.34 -10.67 6.61
CA ILE A 234 -14.80 -9.27 6.56
C ILE A 234 -13.55 -8.40 6.35
N LEU A 235 -13.39 -7.87 5.14
CA LEU A 235 -12.21 -7.13 4.72
C LEU A 235 -12.44 -5.61 4.81
N ALA A 236 -11.58 -4.89 5.54
CA ALA A 236 -11.66 -3.42 5.63
C ALA A 236 -10.86 -2.68 4.55
N CYS A 237 -10.09 -3.38 3.73
CA CYS A 237 -9.18 -2.79 2.75
C CYS A 237 -9.48 -3.30 1.34
N SER A 238 -9.73 -2.38 0.39
CA SER A 238 -9.99 -2.72 -1.02
C SER A 238 -8.81 -3.41 -1.72
N SER A 239 -7.57 -3.08 -1.35
CA SER A 239 -6.39 -3.78 -1.88
C SER A 239 -6.30 -5.23 -1.37
N CYS A 240 -6.73 -5.48 -0.13
CA CYS A 240 -6.85 -6.86 0.38
C CYS A 240 -7.90 -7.64 -0.43
N MET A 241 -9.07 -7.05 -0.71
CA MET A 241 -10.10 -7.69 -1.55
C MET A 241 -9.56 -8.06 -2.92
N SER A 242 -8.81 -7.15 -3.56
CA SER A 242 -8.18 -7.42 -4.86
C SER A 242 -7.23 -8.61 -4.80
N ASN A 243 -6.40 -8.71 -3.75
CA ASN A 243 -5.47 -9.82 -3.58
C ASN A 243 -6.15 -11.14 -3.22
N PHE A 244 -7.18 -11.11 -2.37
CA PHE A 244 -7.98 -12.30 -2.06
C PHE A 244 -8.63 -12.85 -3.32
N LYS A 245 -9.28 -11.99 -4.12
CA LYS A 245 -9.88 -12.38 -5.40
C LYS A 245 -8.87 -13.00 -6.38
N LYS A 246 -7.62 -12.53 -6.36
CA LYS A 246 -6.59 -12.97 -7.33
C LYS A 246 -5.82 -14.21 -6.89
N TYR A 247 -5.52 -14.36 -5.59
CA TYR A 247 -4.59 -15.36 -5.09
C TYR A 247 -5.18 -16.36 -4.10
N MET A 248 -6.40 -16.08 -3.63
CA MET A 248 -7.08 -16.88 -2.60
C MET A 248 -8.55 -17.07 -2.96
N GLU A 249 -8.82 -17.48 -4.21
CA GLU A 249 -10.17 -17.60 -4.80
C GLU A 249 -11.11 -18.52 -4.03
N GLU A 250 -10.57 -19.49 -3.29
CA GLU A 250 -11.33 -20.40 -2.44
C GLU A 250 -11.84 -19.75 -1.14
N ILE A 251 -11.34 -18.59 -0.77
CA ILE A 251 -11.74 -17.85 0.44
C ILE A 251 -12.87 -16.88 0.11
N ASN A 252 -14.03 -17.11 0.69
CA ASN A 252 -15.15 -16.17 0.59
C ASN A 252 -14.85 -14.91 1.42
N PHE A 253 -15.22 -13.76 0.90
CA PHE A 253 -15.09 -12.49 1.62
C PHE A 253 -16.22 -11.51 1.29
N ILE A 254 -16.46 -10.61 2.22
CA ILE A 254 -17.35 -9.45 2.11
C ILE A 254 -16.60 -8.20 2.58
N SER A 255 -16.95 -7.04 2.07
CA SER A 255 -16.40 -5.78 2.55
C SER A 255 -16.97 -5.40 3.93
N LEU A 256 -16.14 -4.81 4.80
CA LEU A 256 -16.60 -4.17 6.03
C LEU A 256 -17.72 -3.14 5.76
N TRP A 257 -17.64 -2.44 4.62
CA TRP A 257 -18.60 -1.42 4.25
C TRP A 257 -19.95 -2.01 3.83
N GLU A 258 -19.97 -3.17 3.17
CA GLU A 258 -21.21 -3.91 2.89
C GLU A 258 -21.87 -4.38 4.18
N VAL A 259 -21.08 -4.86 5.14
CA VAL A 259 -21.59 -5.24 6.48
C VAL A 259 -22.15 -4.02 7.20
N MET A 260 -21.42 -2.90 7.23
CA MET A 260 -21.89 -1.68 7.91
C MET A 260 -23.12 -1.04 7.23
N ASP A 261 -23.28 -1.24 5.91
CA ASP A 261 -24.48 -0.80 5.21
C ASP A 261 -25.72 -1.64 5.57
N GLU A 262 -25.52 -2.90 5.92
CA GLU A 262 -26.60 -3.85 6.26
C GLU A 262 -27.12 -3.69 7.70
N TYR A 263 -26.22 -3.36 8.65
CA TYR A 263 -26.54 -3.26 10.07
C TYR A 263 -26.73 -1.82 10.54
N GLU A 264 -27.25 -1.66 11.77
CA GLU A 264 -27.38 -0.34 12.40
C GLU A 264 -25.99 0.27 12.65
N LEU A 265 -25.82 1.51 12.20
CA LEU A 265 -24.54 2.21 12.34
C LEU A 265 -24.32 2.65 13.81
N PRO A 266 -23.04 2.79 14.23
CA PRO A 266 -22.73 3.36 15.54
C PRO A 266 -23.42 4.73 15.75
N LYS A 267 -23.83 5.02 16.97
CA LYS A 267 -24.40 6.34 17.30
C LYS A 267 -23.33 7.42 17.09
N LEU A 268 -23.65 8.36 16.23
CA LEU A 268 -22.75 9.49 15.94
C LEU A 268 -22.71 10.46 17.13
N ASN A 269 -21.50 10.87 17.51
CA ASN A 269 -21.31 11.82 18.61
C ASN A 269 -21.61 13.27 18.22
N ALA A 270 -21.76 13.61 16.93
CA ALA A 270 -22.09 14.95 16.46
C ALA A 270 -22.81 14.93 15.11
N SER A 271 -23.97 15.63 15.05
CA SER A 271 -24.56 16.01 13.76
C SER A 271 -23.88 17.27 13.24
N GLN A 272 -22.75 17.13 12.58
CA GLN A 272 -22.16 18.23 11.83
C GLN A 272 -22.60 18.13 10.38
N SER A 273 -23.11 19.22 9.83
CA SER A 273 -23.34 19.36 8.39
C SER A 273 -21.99 19.54 7.69
N LEU A 274 -21.27 18.42 7.47
CA LEU A 274 -20.02 18.42 6.72
C LEU A 274 -20.33 18.39 5.22
N LYS A 275 -19.57 19.20 4.46
CA LYS A 275 -19.54 19.14 3.00
C LYS A 275 -18.21 18.53 2.59
N LEU A 276 -18.27 17.39 1.95
CA LEU A 276 -17.10 16.59 1.64
C LEU A 276 -17.07 16.20 0.16
N ASN A 277 -15.88 16.14 -0.44
CA ASN A 277 -15.71 15.45 -1.70
C ASN A 277 -15.25 14.01 -1.46
N ILE A 278 -15.92 13.05 -2.11
CA ILE A 278 -15.56 11.64 -1.95
C ILE A 278 -14.43 11.23 -2.92
N HIS A 279 -13.42 10.54 -2.38
CA HIS A 279 -12.39 9.89 -3.18
C HIS A 279 -12.48 8.37 -3.03
N ASP A 280 -12.80 7.70 -4.11
CA ASP A 280 -12.80 6.23 -4.17
C ASP A 280 -11.37 5.70 -4.34
N PRO A 281 -10.92 4.71 -3.56
CA PRO A 281 -9.66 4.01 -3.80
C PRO A 281 -9.69 3.31 -5.16
N CYS A 282 -8.60 3.35 -5.90
CA CYS A 282 -8.55 2.74 -7.24
C CYS A 282 -8.81 1.21 -7.25
N THR A 283 -8.58 0.53 -6.13
CA THR A 283 -8.84 -0.90 -5.96
C THR A 283 -10.29 -1.23 -5.60
N SER A 284 -11.15 -0.21 -5.35
CA SER A 284 -12.60 -0.41 -5.16
C SER A 284 -13.39 -0.37 -6.47
N ARG A 285 -12.73 -0.20 -7.61
CA ARG A 285 -13.37 -0.21 -8.91
C ARG A 285 -14.15 -1.49 -9.14
N ASN A 286 -15.38 -1.37 -9.66
CA ASN A 286 -16.25 -2.50 -9.95
C ASN A 286 -16.53 -3.40 -8.74
N THR A 287 -16.64 -2.81 -7.54
CA THR A 287 -17.07 -3.50 -6.33
C THR A 287 -18.28 -2.78 -5.72
N ASN A 288 -19.10 -3.50 -4.95
CA ASN A 288 -20.25 -2.94 -4.23
C ASN A 288 -19.84 -1.93 -3.14
N MET A 289 -18.56 -1.95 -2.74
CA MET A 289 -18.03 -1.07 -1.71
C MET A 289 -18.31 0.41 -1.97
N GLN A 290 -18.26 0.85 -3.24
CA GLN A 290 -18.52 2.23 -3.62
C GLN A 290 -19.96 2.67 -3.32
N ASP A 291 -20.93 1.79 -3.57
CA ASP A 291 -22.34 2.06 -3.33
C ASP A 291 -22.64 1.96 -1.82
N SER A 292 -22.10 0.97 -1.12
CA SER A 292 -22.25 0.84 0.33
C SER A 292 -21.73 2.07 1.08
N ILE A 293 -20.59 2.63 0.68
CA ILE A 293 -20.09 3.88 1.28
C ILE A 293 -21.08 5.03 1.07
N ARG A 294 -21.67 5.17 -0.11
CA ARG A 294 -22.65 6.24 -0.39
C ARG A 294 -23.93 6.05 0.39
N ASN A 295 -24.38 4.81 0.57
CA ASN A 295 -25.52 4.48 1.43
C ASN A 295 -25.24 4.83 2.89
N ILE A 296 -24.05 4.49 3.41
CA ILE A 296 -23.65 4.85 4.78
C ILE A 296 -23.63 6.36 4.95
N VAL A 297 -23.04 7.10 4.01
CA VAL A 297 -23.02 8.57 4.01
C VAL A 297 -24.42 9.15 4.07
N ALA A 298 -25.36 8.62 3.28
CA ALA A 298 -26.76 9.04 3.31
C ALA A 298 -27.43 8.77 4.68
N LYS A 299 -27.15 7.61 5.29
CA LYS A 299 -27.67 7.25 6.64
C LYS A 299 -27.19 8.19 7.74
N ILE A 300 -25.97 8.74 7.62
CA ILE A 300 -25.40 9.68 8.60
C ILE A 300 -25.68 11.16 8.29
N ASN A 301 -26.50 11.45 7.28
CA ASN A 301 -26.85 12.80 6.83
C ASN A 301 -25.64 13.71 6.52
N CYS A 302 -24.58 13.14 5.92
CA CYS A 302 -23.42 13.89 5.47
C CYS A 302 -23.62 14.31 4.00
N GLU A 303 -23.37 15.59 3.66
CA GLU A 303 -23.43 16.08 2.30
C GLU A 303 -22.12 15.72 1.55
N VAL A 304 -22.22 14.90 0.50
CA VAL A 304 -21.06 14.43 -0.25
C VAL A 304 -21.21 14.76 -1.73
N HIS A 305 -20.13 15.30 -2.30
CA HIS A 305 -20.04 15.61 -3.74
C HIS A 305 -18.98 14.72 -4.41
N GLU A 306 -19.31 14.32 -5.63
CA GLU A 306 -18.39 13.54 -6.45
C GLU A 306 -17.26 14.42 -7.01
N LEU A 307 -16.04 13.90 -7.01
CA LEU A 307 -14.92 14.53 -7.72
C LEU A 307 -15.08 14.36 -9.23
N LYS A 308 -14.39 15.16 -10.01
CA LYS A 308 -14.39 15.09 -11.47
C LYS A 308 -14.12 13.67 -12.00
N TYR A 309 -13.18 12.95 -11.36
CA TYR A 309 -12.88 11.55 -11.63
C TYR A 309 -13.23 10.73 -10.38
N SER A 310 -14.35 10.02 -10.40
CA SER A 310 -14.85 9.21 -9.28
C SER A 310 -15.33 7.85 -9.74
N LYS A 311 -15.67 6.97 -8.82
CA LYS A 311 -16.12 5.60 -9.06
C LYS A 311 -15.19 4.85 -10.02
N GLU A 312 -15.70 4.37 -11.17
CA GLU A 312 -14.89 3.64 -12.15
C GLU A 312 -13.75 4.47 -12.74
N PHE A 313 -13.92 5.79 -12.83
CA PHE A 313 -12.89 6.71 -13.35
C PHE A 313 -11.97 7.26 -12.27
N THR A 314 -12.05 6.80 -11.03
CA THR A 314 -11.26 7.37 -9.95
C THR A 314 -9.77 7.39 -10.25
N LYS A 315 -9.11 8.51 -9.93
CA LYS A 315 -7.65 8.68 -10.02
C LYS A 315 -6.95 8.03 -8.81
N CYS A 316 -5.68 7.77 -8.94
CA CYS A 316 -4.86 7.19 -7.87
C CYS A 316 -4.45 8.23 -6.82
N CYS A 317 -4.32 7.80 -5.57
CA CYS A 317 -3.74 8.60 -4.49
C CYS A 317 -2.21 8.61 -4.45
N GLY A 318 -1.53 7.84 -5.32
CA GLY A 318 -0.06 7.80 -5.38
C GLY A 318 0.64 6.68 -4.60
N TYR A 319 -0.07 5.79 -3.91
CA TYR A 319 0.53 4.71 -3.11
C TYR A 319 0.78 3.41 -3.88
N GLY A 320 -0.18 3.01 -4.73
CA GLY A 320 -0.16 1.74 -5.47
C GLY A 320 1.13 1.52 -6.24
N GLY A 321 1.40 0.28 -6.64
CA GLY A 321 2.61 -0.09 -7.35
C GLY A 321 3.92 0.20 -6.59
N LEU A 322 3.84 0.56 -5.30
CA LEU A 322 4.93 0.97 -4.42
C LEU A 322 5.66 2.25 -4.87
N VAL A 323 5.00 3.10 -5.64
CA VAL A 323 5.60 4.35 -6.16
C VAL A 323 6.07 5.25 -5.03
N TYR A 324 5.37 5.27 -3.91
CA TYR A 324 5.76 6.02 -2.71
C TYR A 324 7.18 5.72 -2.24
N PHE A 325 7.65 4.49 -2.39
CA PHE A 325 9.01 4.07 -2.03
C PHE A 325 9.98 4.19 -3.20
N ALA A 326 9.56 3.84 -4.41
CA ALA A 326 10.41 3.80 -5.59
C ALA A 326 10.67 5.20 -6.20
N ASN A 327 9.69 6.11 -6.11
CA ASN A 327 9.78 7.46 -6.67
C ASN A 327 8.85 8.41 -5.90
N ARG A 328 9.32 8.91 -4.75
CA ARG A 328 8.56 9.82 -3.88
C ARG A 328 8.06 11.08 -4.59
N GLU A 329 8.86 11.64 -5.48
CA GLU A 329 8.50 12.81 -6.26
C GLU A 329 7.26 12.55 -7.13
N GLN A 330 7.24 11.42 -7.84
CA GLN A 330 6.09 11.01 -8.63
C GLN A 330 4.86 10.69 -7.77
N SER A 331 5.06 10.10 -6.59
CA SER A 331 3.97 9.89 -5.63
C SER A 331 3.34 11.22 -5.19
N ASN A 332 4.17 12.22 -4.90
CA ASN A 332 3.71 13.55 -4.55
C ASN A 332 2.92 14.22 -5.69
N ASP A 333 3.37 14.05 -6.94
CA ASP A 333 2.63 14.58 -8.11
C ASP A 333 1.21 13.98 -8.21
N PHE A 334 1.07 12.68 -7.92
CA PHE A 334 -0.26 12.02 -7.88
C PHE A 334 -1.14 12.56 -6.76
N ILE A 335 -0.56 12.77 -5.57
CA ILE A 335 -1.28 13.31 -4.43
C ILE A 335 -1.75 14.74 -4.75
N ASP A 336 -0.84 15.58 -5.21
CA ASP A 336 -1.10 17.00 -5.50
C ASP A 336 -2.16 17.15 -6.61
N ASP A 337 -2.06 16.36 -7.69
CA ASP A 337 -3.07 16.35 -8.76
C ASP A 337 -4.47 16.00 -8.23
N ARG A 338 -4.54 15.04 -7.27
CA ARG A 338 -5.82 14.62 -6.71
C ARG A 338 -6.41 15.61 -5.72
N ILE A 339 -5.63 16.17 -4.81
CA ILE A 339 -6.14 17.11 -3.81
C ILE A 339 -6.52 18.46 -4.43
N MET A 340 -5.89 18.87 -5.55
CA MET A 340 -6.23 20.09 -6.26
C MET A 340 -7.58 20.03 -6.99
N GLU A 341 -8.16 18.85 -7.16
CA GLU A 341 -9.50 18.72 -7.75
C GLU A 341 -10.64 19.18 -6.83
N SER A 342 -10.35 19.40 -5.53
CA SER A 342 -11.35 19.79 -4.54
C SER A 342 -10.89 20.92 -3.65
N ASN A 343 -11.77 21.91 -3.47
CA ASN A 343 -11.61 22.94 -2.42
C ASN A 343 -12.23 22.50 -1.09
N GLU A 344 -13.11 21.50 -1.09
CA GLU A 344 -13.75 20.93 0.10
C GLU A 344 -12.84 19.90 0.77
N ASP A 345 -13.13 19.55 2.01
CA ASP A 345 -12.49 18.44 2.71
C ASP A 345 -12.76 17.12 1.97
N LEU A 346 -11.85 16.16 2.06
CA LEU A 346 -12.01 14.87 1.41
C LEU A 346 -12.59 13.82 2.36
N LEU A 347 -13.47 12.98 1.84
CA LEU A 347 -13.88 11.72 2.44
C LEU A 347 -13.24 10.57 1.70
N VAL A 348 -12.60 9.68 2.44
CA VAL A 348 -11.96 8.46 1.91
C VAL A 348 -12.35 7.24 2.76
N TYR A 349 -12.20 6.05 2.22
CA TYR A 349 -12.37 4.78 2.92
C TYR A 349 -11.20 3.81 2.70
N CYS A 350 -10.04 4.39 2.42
CA CYS A 350 -8.74 3.71 2.39
C CYS A 350 -7.75 4.50 3.25
N THR A 351 -7.16 3.84 4.22
CA THR A 351 -6.22 4.43 5.16
C THR A 351 -5.04 5.12 4.48
N MET A 352 -4.44 4.47 3.46
CA MET A 352 -3.30 5.06 2.75
C MET A 352 -3.70 6.31 1.94
N CYS A 353 -4.93 6.37 1.41
CA CYS A 353 -5.41 7.59 0.77
C CYS A 353 -5.50 8.74 1.77
N LYS A 354 -6.05 8.49 2.99
CA LYS A 354 -6.08 9.49 4.06
C LYS A 354 -4.69 9.99 4.41
N ASP A 355 -3.79 9.06 4.74
CA ASP A 355 -2.44 9.38 5.18
C ASP A 355 -1.67 10.23 4.15
N LEU A 356 -1.77 9.88 2.87
CA LEU A 356 -1.10 10.61 1.81
C LEU A 356 -1.68 12.00 1.60
N PHE A 357 -3.00 12.15 1.62
CA PHE A 357 -3.63 13.47 1.44
C PHE A 357 -3.36 14.38 2.63
N THR A 358 -3.44 13.87 3.86
CA THR A 358 -3.10 14.65 5.06
C THR A 358 -1.61 14.99 5.14
N SER A 359 -0.72 14.15 4.61
CA SER A 359 0.73 14.44 4.54
C SER A 359 1.05 15.67 3.67
N ARG A 360 0.13 16.04 2.76
CA ARG A 360 0.21 17.24 1.92
C ARG A 360 -0.68 18.39 2.43
N GLY A 361 -1.16 18.30 3.66
CA GLY A 361 -1.96 19.34 4.32
C GLY A 361 -3.43 19.39 3.90
N LYS A 362 -3.93 18.39 3.13
CA LYS A 362 -5.35 18.32 2.78
C LYS A 362 -6.15 17.72 3.92
N ARG A 363 -7.13 18.47 4.43
CA ARG A 363 -8.09 17.96 5.42
C ARG A 363 -8.82 16.76 4.82
N THR A 364 -8.74 15.62 5.48
CA THR A 364 -9.27 14.36 4.95
C THR A 364 -9.83 13.51 6.07
N PHE A 365 -11.10 13.12 5.95
CA PHE A 365 -11.75 12.17 6.83
C PHE A 365 -11.70 10.76 6.25
N HIS A 366 -11.36 9.79 7.07
CA HIS A 366 -11.67 8.40 6.76
C HIS A 366 -13.13 8.13 7.14
N MET A 367 -13.83 7.24 6.44
CA MET A 367 -15.22 6.89 6.78
C MET A 367 -15.35 6.44 8.25
N LEU A 368 -14.33 5.77 8.79
CA LEU A 368 -14.29 5.38 10.21
C LEU A 368 -14.19 6.57 11.18
N ASP A 369 -13.63 7.72 10.75
CA ASP A 369 -13.59 8.90 11.58
C ASP A 369 -15.02 9.41 11.85
N LEU A 370 -15.87 9.41 10.81
CA LEU A 370 -17.26 9.82 10.94
C LEU A 370 -18.07 8.89 11.84
N LEU A 371 -17.67 7.61 11.93
CA LEU A 371 -18.38 6.58 12.70
C LEU A 371 -17.85 6.40 14.13
N PHE A 372 -16.55 6.59 14.37
CA PHE A 372 -15.90 6.17 15.61
C PHE A 372 -15.04 7.25 16.28
N SER A 373 -14.81 8.41 15.64
CA SER A 373 -14.00 9.47 16.24
C SER A 373 -14.76 10.23 17.32
N ASP A 374 -14.05 10.55 18.40
CA ASP A 374 -14.53 11.45 19.44
C ASP A 374 -14.21 12.93 19.12
N ASP A 375 -13.28 13.18 18.18
CA ASP A 375 -12.83 14.51 17.74
C ASP A 375 -12.57 14.52 16.22
N LEU A 376 -13.57 14.98 15.46
CA LEU A 376 -13.51 15.04 14.00
C LEU A 376 -12.45 16.02 13.49
N GLU A 377 -12.27 17.16 14.17
CA GLU A 377 -11.27 18.15 13.75
C GLU A 377 -9.85 17.60 13.85
N LYS A 378 -9.54 16.92 14.96
CA LYS A 378 -8.26 16.23 15.13
C LYS A 378 -8.09 15.12 14.09
N SER A 379 -9.14 14.37 13.80
CA SER A 379 -9.09 13.27 12.82
C SER A 379 -8.83 13.77 11.40
N ALA A 380 -9.45 14.90 11.00
CA ALA A 380 -9.26 15.48 9.67
C ALA A 380 -7.82 15.98 9.40
N LEU A 381 -7.12 16.33 10.47
CA LEU A 381 -5.74 16.86 10.43
C LEU A 381 -4.71 15.86 10.93
N GLN A 382 -5.11 14.62 11.18
CA GLN A 382 -4.22 13.58 11.67
C GLN A 382 -3.02 13.41 10.74
N LYS A 383 -1.83 13.64 11.28
CA LYS A 383 -0.59 13.41 10.53
C LYS A 383 -0.41 11.93 10.23
N MET A 384 0.13 11.64 9.06
CA MET A 384 0.56 10.29 8.72
C MET A 384 1.60 9.83 9.74
N PRO A 385 1.41 8.66 10.40
CA PRO A 385 2.41 8.13 11.31
C PRO A 385 3.74 7.83 10.61
N THR A 386 4.84 8.02 11.31
CA THR A 386 6.17 7.62 10.86
C THR A 386 6.25 6.11 10.65
N LEU A 387 7.23 5.65 9.91
CA LEU A 387 7.42 4.22 9.63
C LEU A 387 7.61 3.40 10.92
N SER A 388 8.31 3.97 11.90
CA SER A 388 8.51 3.36 13.21
C SER A 388 7.22 3.32 14.04
N GLU A 389 6.44 4.41 14.04
CA GLU A 389 5.14 4.46 14.72
C GLU A 389 4.16 3.45 14.11
N ARG A 390 4.18 3.25 12.79
CA ARG A 390 3.34 2.24 12.12
C ARG A 390 3.63 0.82 12.62
N GLN A 391 4.91 0.46 12.81
CA GLN A 391 5.28 -0.84 13.37
C GLN A 391 4.86 -0.94 14.84
N HIS A 392 5.12 0.10 15.62
CA HIS A 392 4.70 0.17 17.02
C HIS A 392 3.18 0.02 17.17
N ASN A 393 2.40 0.77 16.41
CA ASN A 393 0.94 0.72 16.43
C ASN A 393 0.40 -0.68 16.13
N ARG A 394 0.96 -1.37 15.13
CA ARG A 394 0.58 -2.77 14.82
C ARG A 394 0.82 -3.70 16.00
N MET A 395 2.01 -3.64 16.62
CA MET A 395 2.32 -4.46 17.80
C MET A 395 1.38 -4.12 18.96
N HIS A 396 1.15 -2.82 19.19
CA HIS A 396 0.26 -2.34 20.24
C HIS A 396 -1.16 -2.86 20.05
N VAL A 397 -1.72 -2.74 18.84
CA VAL A 397 -3.05 -3.28 18.51
C VAL A 397 -3.12 -4.78 18.79
N ARG A 398 -2.16 -5.56 18.28
CA ARG A 398 -2.12 -7.01 18.53
C ARG A 398 -2.13 -7.31 20.02
N ASN A 399 -1.25 -6.67 20.78
CA ASN A 399 -1.08 -6.94 22.20
C ASN A 399 -2.31 -6.53 23.00
N ASN A 400 -2.89 -5.35 22.71
CA ASN A 400 -4.10 -4.90 23.39
C ASN A 400 -5.30 -5.82 23.12
N LEU A 401 -5.50 -6.22 21.88
CA LEU A 401 -6.59 -7.13 21.54
C LEU A 401 -6.43 -8.49 22.22
N LEU A 402 -5.24 -9.10 22.18
CA LEU A 402 -4.98 -10.37 22.85
C LEU A 402 -5.21 -10.28 24.36
N LYS A 403 -4.80 -9.19 25.00
CA LYS A 403 -5.01 -8.95 26.40
C LYS A 403 -6.47 -8.65 26.76
N ASN A 404 -7.11 -7.71 26.04
CA ASN A 404 -8.42 -7.19 26.42
C ASN A 404 -9.56 -8.15 26.06
N ILE A 405 -9.44 -8.87 24.93
CA ILE A 405 -10.50 -9.72 24.40
C ILE A 405 -10.27 -11.19 24.76
N TRP A 406 -9.03 -11.68 24.63
CA TRP A 406 -8.72 -13.11 24.89
C TRP A 406 -8.08 -13.37 26.24
N GLY A 407 -7.74 -12.33 27.02
CA GLY A 407 -7.14 -12.49 28.35
C GLY A 407 -5.73 -13.08 28.31
N GLU A 408 -5.03 -13.00 27.17
CA GLU A 408 -3.69 -13.56 27.02
C GLU A 408 -2.63 -12.65 27.66
N GLU A 409 -1.66 -13.27 28.34
CA GLU A 409 -0.47 -12.54 28.77
C GLU A 409 0.40 -12.24 27.56
N VAL A 410 0.76 -10.99 27.37
CA VAL A 410 1.59 -10.52 26.27
C VAL A 410 2.90 -10.00 26.81
N MET A 411 4.01 -10.60 26.37
CA MET A 411 5.33 -10.10 26.69
C MET A 411 5.67 -8.94 25.75
N TYR A 412 5.99 -7.79 26.34
CA TYR A 412 6.64 -6.69 25.62
C TYR A 412 8.13 -6.99 25.58
N GLU A 413 8.80 -6.69 24.45
CA GLU A 413 10.26 -6.75 24.40
C GLU A 413 10.80 -5.73 25.42
N ASP A 414 11.53 -6.19 26.45
CA ASP A 414 12.19 -5.30 27.38
C ASP A 414 13.22 -4.46 26.62
N GLU A 415 13.14 -3.15 26.76
CA GLU A 415 14.14 -2.25 26.20
C GLU A 415 15.43 -2.39 26.99
N LYS A 416 16.42 -3.09 26.42
CA LYS A 416 17.71 -3.35 27.06
C LYS A 416 18.48 -2.07 27.36
N TYR A 417 18.29 -1.06 26.52
CA TYR A 417 18.93 0.25 26.64
C TYR A 417 17.91 1.37 26.41
N ASN A 418 18.03 2.45 27.18
CA ASN A 418 17.23 3.66 26.95
C ASN A 418 17.84 4.43 25.76
N ILE A 419 17.26 4.23 24.57
CA ILE A 419 17.72 4.82 23.32
C ILE A 419 16.74 5.91 22.88
N LYS A 420 17.20 7.16 22.93
CA LYS A 420 16.47 8.34 22.41
C LYS A 420 16.95 8.66 20.98
N ILE A 421 16.07 9.16 20.15
CA ILE A 421 16.37 9.58 18.78
C ILE A 421 16.15 11.08 18.70
N ASN A 422 17.13 11.85 18.23
CA ASN A 422 16.95 13.28 18.03
C ASN A 422 16.20 13.59 16.71
N ASP A 423 15.77 14.84 16.55
CA ASP A 423 14.97 15.29 15.40
C ASP A 423 15.70 15.09 14.06
N ASN A 424 17.01 15.32 14.00
CA ASN A 424 17.80 15.12 12.79
C ASN A 424 17.84 13.65 12.38
N ALA A 425 18.09 12.75 13.34
CA ALA A 425 18.08 11.31 13.06
C ALA A 425 16.69 10.84 12.69
N THR A 426 15.62 11.35 13.34
CA THR A 426 14.23 11.03 12.99
C THR A 426 13.91 11.43 11.56
N ALA A 427 14.28 12.64 11.13
CA ALA A 427 14.06 13.10 9.75
C ALA A 427 14.77 12.21 8.73
N LYS A 428 16.02 11.82 9.01
CA LYS A 428 16.78 10.92 8.13
C LYS A 428 16.24 9.49 8.11
N MET A 429 15.73 9.00 9.23
CA MET A 429 15.05 7.69 9.28
C MET A 429 13.88 7.66 8.30
N GLU A 430 13.05 8.69 8.28
CA GLU A 430 11.91 8.77 7.34
C GLU A 430 12.36 8.92 5.88
N GLU A 431 13.38 9.75 5.62
CA GLU A 431 13.93 9.96 4.27
C GLU A 431 14.52 8.67 3.69
N MET A 432 15.24 7.90 4.50
CA MET A 432 15.98 6.72 4.07
C MET A 432 15.25 5.39 4.34
N TYR A 433 14.01 5.45 4.80
CA TYR A 433 13.20 4.27 5.16
C TYR A 433 13.87 3.38 6.22
N ILE A 434 14.42 3.99 7.26
CA ILE A 434 15.03 3.31 8.42
C ILE A 434 14.00 3.29 9.56
N VAL A 435 13.82 2.15 10.20
CA VAL A 435 12.91 2.02 11.35
C VAL A 435 13.68 1.93 12.67
N LEU A 436 13.01 2.31 13.75
CA LEU A 436 13.61 2.34 15.09
C LEU A 436 14.19 0.98 15.51
N SER A 437 13.55 -0.12 15.14
CA SER A 437 14.03 -1.46 15.44
C SER A 437 15.40 -1.78 14.82
N ASP A 438 15.69 -1.23 13.62
CA ASP A 438 17.00 -1.41 12.97
C ASP A 438 18.08 -0.58 13.66
N VAL A 439 17.72 0.63 14.07
CA VAL A 439 18.61 1.54 14.82
C VAL A 439 18.95 0.93 16.18
N LYS A 440 17.93 0.46 16.92
CA LYS A 440 18.13 -0.20 18.23
C LYS A 440 19.05 -1.41 18.11
N LYS A 441 18.77 -2.33 17.18
CA LYS A 441 19.63 -3.50 16.92
C LYS A 441 21.07 -3.12 16.62
N SER A 442 21.29 -2.04 15.86
CA SER A 442 22.64 -1.59 15.51
C SER A 442 23.39 -1.06 16.72
N VAL A 443 22.72 -0.28 17.59
CA VAL A 443 23.30 0.24 18.82
C VAL A 443 23.58 -0.89 19.82
N GLU A 444 22.63 -1.79 20.03
CA GLU A 444 22.76 -2.95 20.92
C GLU A 444 23.95 -3.84 20.51
N ASN A 445 24.03 -4.21 19.23
CA ASN A 445 25.15 -4.97 18.68
C ASN A 445 26.50 -4.29 18.94
N SER A 446 26.53 -2.97 18.77
CA SER A 446 27.71 -2.15 18.98
C SER A 446 28.21 -2.17 20.43
N ILE A 447 27.31 -2.18 21.39
CA ILE A 447 27.63 -2.20 22.80
C ILE A 447 28.11 -3.59 23.23
N GLU A 448 27.39 -4.62 22.80
CA GLU A 448 27.68 -6.02 23.16
C GLU A 448 28.98 -6.51 22.54
N ASN A 449 29.22 -6.25 21.27
CA ASN A 449 30.39 -6.74 20.53
C ASN A 449 31.56 -5.74 20.53
N LYS A 450 31.35 -4.52 21.06
CA LYS A 450 32.34 -3.42 21.03
C LYS A 450 32.77 -3.03 19.59
N GLU A 451 31.92 -3.29 18.58
CA GLU A 451 32.17 -2.95 17.20
C GLU A 451 31.68 -1.53 16.89
N ARG A 452 32.52 -0.55 17.24
CA ARG A 452 32.20 0.87 17.06
C ARG A 452 33.45 1.70 16.89
N PHE A 453 33.32 2.81 16.17
CA PHE A 453 34.34 3.83 16.03
C PHE A 453 34.04 4.96 17.01
N PHE A 454 35.06 5.45 17.70
CA PHE A 454 34.92 6.61 18.60
C PHE A 454 35.44 7.86 17.91
N ASN A 455 34.66 8.95 17.93
CA ASN A 455 35.09 10.26 17.49
C ASN A 455 35.40 11.16 18.68
N PRO A 456 36.69 11.48 18.97
CA PRO A 456 37.06 12.30 20.09
C PRO A 456 36.69 13.77 19.96
N SER A 457 36.34 14.25 18.74
CA SER A 457 36.01 15.65 18.49
C SER A 457 34.66 16.05 19.07
N ASP A 458 33.70 15.15 19.05
CA ASP A 458 32.31 15.35 19.50
C ASP A 458 31.85 14.32 20.54
N ASN A 459 32.75 13.47 21.00
CA ASN A 459 32.51 12.39 21.99
C ASN A 459 31.40 11.41 21.51
N SER A 460 31.25 11.21 20.21
CA SER A 460 30.26 10.32 19.62
C SER A 460 30.84 8.97 19.22
N TYR A 461 29.96 8.00 19.10
CA TYR A 461 30.24 6.68 18.56
C TYR A 461 29.56 6.50 17.20
N LEU A 462 30.22 5.83 16.27
CA LEU A 462 29.66 5.40 14.99
C LEU A 462 29.71 3.87 14.91
N THR A 463 28.59 3.24 14.67
CA THR A 463 28.50 1.79 14.47
C THR A 463 27.89 1.44 13.13
N ARG A 464 28.12 0.22 12.68
CA ARG A 464 27.47 -0.36 11.51
C ARG A 464 26.92 -1.74 11.82
N LEU A 465 25.76 -2.06 11.26
CA LEU A 465 25.20 -3.40 11.28
C LEU A 465 24.59 -3.72 9.92
N ARG A 466 24.93 -4.88 9.35
CA ARG A 466 24.27 -5.39 8.15
C ARG A 466 23.11 -6.29 8.56
N ILE A 467 21.92 -5.90 8.13
CA ILE A 467 20.69 -6.67 8.33
C ILE A 467 20.16 -7.01 6.92
N GLU A 468 20.13 -8.28 6.58
CA GLU A 468 19.82 -8.76 5.22
C GLU A 468 20.73 -8.07 4.17
N ASN A 469 20.14 -7.30 3.25
CA ASN A 469 20.84 -6.63 2.15
C ASN A 469 21.20 -5.16 2.43
N VAL A 470 20.88 -4.66 3.64
CA VAL A 470 21.07 -3.25 4.00
C VAL A 470 22.07 -3.13 5.13
N THR A 471 23.08 -2.28 4.97
CA THR A 471 23.99 -1.89 6.02
C THR A 471 23.51 -0.58 6.62
N TYR A 472 23.21 -0.59 7.90
CA TYR A 472 22.80 0.58 8.67
C TYR A 472 24.00 1.15 9.41
N TRP A 473 24.17 2.46 9.34
CA TRP A 473 25.15 3.20 10.09
C TRP A 473 24.43 4.09 11.08
N VAL A 474 24.83 4.05 12.34
CA VAL A 474 24.20 4.79 13.41
C VAL A 474 25.26 5.54 14.19
N GLN A 475 25.12 6.87 14.28
CA GLN A 475 25.92 7.73 15.13
C GLN A 475 25.13 8.04 16.40
N TYR A 476 25.77 7.87 17.56
CA TYR A 476 25.13 8.08 18.84
C TYR A 476 26.11 8.58 19.90
N GLU A 477 25.57 9.23 20.91
CA GLU A 477 26.26 9.73 22.10
C GLU A 477 25.78 8.94 23.32
N VAL A 478 26.64 8.78 24.31
CA VAL A 478 26.31 8.16 25.59
C VAL A 478 26.47 9.22 26.68
N ASN A 479 25.40 9.46 27.42
CA ASN A 479 25.37 10.41 28.53
C ASN A 479 24.72 9.78 29.78
N GLU A 480 24.58 10.55 30.85
CA GLU A 480 23.98 10.06 32.12
C GLU A 480 22.52 9.64 31.98
N GLU A 481 21.80 10.19 30.97
CA GLU A 481 20.39 9.88 30.70
C GLU A 481 20.18 8.66 29.80
N GLY A 482 21.24 8.12 29.20
CA GLY A 482 21.22 6.97 28.30
C GLY A 482 21.94 7.23 26.99
N ILE A 483 21.38 6.70 25.90
CA ILE A 483 21.97 6.75 24.55
C ILE A 483 21.11 7.67 23.69
N THR A 484 21.74 8.64 23.03
CA THR A 484 21.07 9.54 22.07
C THR A 484 21.61 9.32 20.66
N VAL A 485 20.78 8.84 19.76
CA VAL A 485 21.12 8.70 18.34
C VAL A 485 21.00 10.07 17.67
N THR A 486 22.09 10.52 17.04
CA THR A 486 22.22 11.85 16.45
C THR A 486 22.15 11.85 14.93
N ASN A 487 22.54 10.71 14.29
CA ASN A 487 22.54 10.56 12.85
C ASN A 487 22.41 9.10 12.43
N VAL A 488 21.75 8.89 11.29
CA VAL A 488 21.61 7.56 10.68
C VAL A 488 21.75 7.64 9.16
N TYR A 489 22.27 6.58 8.55
CA TYR A 489 22.20 6.38 7.11
C TYR A 489 22.28 4.89 6.77
N SER A 490 21.91 4.53 5.56
CA SER A 490 21.96 3.15 5.09
C SER A 490 22.48 3.06 3.66
N HIS A 491 23.07 1.92 3.32
CA HIS A 491 23.45 1.58 1.95
C HIS A 491 23.34 0.08 1.70
N ARG A 492 23.36 -0.30 0.43
CA ARG A 492 23.26 -1.69 -0.03
C ARG A 492 24.55 -2.20 -0.65
N MET A 493 25.60 -1.39 -0.60
CA MET A 493 26.93 -1.78 -1.09
C MET A 493 27.52 -2.87 -0.20
N GLU A 494 28.14 -3.85 -0.83
CA GLU A 494 28.94 -4.87 -0.17
C GLU A 494 30.40 -4.64 -0.59
N VAL A 495 31.27 -4.50 0.41
CA VAL A 495 32.72 -4.44 0.15
C VAL A 495 33.19 -5.88 0.07
N VAL A 496 33.42 -6.35 -1.15
CA VAL A 496 34.10 -7.63 -1.37
C VAL A 496 35.60 -7.33 -1.35
N GLU A 497 36.30 -7.85 -0.36
CA GLU A 497 37.77 -7.84 -0.41
C GLU A 497 38.17 -8.71 -1.60
N ALA A 498 38.77 -8.10 -2.63
CA ALA A 498 39.34 -8.85 -3.71
C ALA A 498 40.50 -9.73 -3.16
N ASN A 499 40.29 -11.01 -3.12
CA ASN A 499 41.39 -11.92 -2.89
C ASN A 499 42.48 -11.65 -3.98
N ASN A 500 43.73 -11.52 -3.57
CA ASN A 500 44.88 -11.19 -4.47
C ASN A 500 45.09 -12.16 -5.62
N GLU A 501 44.21 -13.14 -5.83
CA GLU A 501 44.26 -14.10 -6.95
C GLU A 501 43.44 -13.64 -8.18
N ASP A 502 42.55 -12.66 -8.04
CA ASP A 502 41.72 -12.17 -9.15
C ASP A 502 42.29 -10.94 -9.88
N ILE A 503 43.51 -10.52 -9.52
CA ILE A 503 44.27 -9.45 -10.21
C ILE A 503 45.43 -10.07 -11.00
N ARG A 504 45.11 -10.94 -11.93
CA ARG A 504 46.09 -11.38 -12.95
C ARG A 504 45.46 -11.43 -14.36
#